data_91d573b5088df03720339fd2a95ab2fd
#
_entry.id   91d573b5088df03720339fd2a95ab2fd
#
_cell.length_a   1.000
_cell.length_b   1.000
_cell.length_c   1.000
_cell.angle_alpha   90.00
_cell.angle_beta   90.00
_cell.angle_gamma   90.00
#
_symmetry.space_group_name_H-M   'P 1'
#
loop_
_entity.id
_entity.type
_entity.pdbx_description
1 polymer ?
#
loop_
_entity_poly.entity_id
_entity_poly.type
_entity_poly.pdbx_seq_one_letter_code
_entity_poly.pdbx_strand_id
1 'polypeptide(L)'
;ASEGSDTVRETDPGSRKRVVTLIGIGMGTPAGMTAEAAGAVAASDLLIGAGRMLEAVGNPGRPVYQDYDAQRIADYIRTHPEYVRPAVLLSGDIGFYSGAKKLYEALEQVDCEVRSICGISSVVYLCGKLHLSWEDVCLKSTHGRKANLVGAVRSHEKTFAILSGGDSVGQLCRELQEYGLSHVRLSVG
;
A
#
# COMPACT_ATOMS: atom_id res chain seq x y z
N ALA A 1 41.56 -4.69 34.08
CA ALA A 1 41.41 -5.62 32.99
C ALA A 1 40.16 -6.45 33.23
N SER A 2 39.04 -6.13 32.55
CA SER A 2 37.83 -6.93 32.53
C SER A 2 37.53 -7.25 31.08
N GLU A 3 37.74 -8.48 30.71
CA GLU A 3 37.42 -9.03 29.40
C GLU A 3 35.91 -9.12 29.25
N GLY A 4 35.36 -8.35 28.32
CA GLY A 4 33.96 -8.46 27.88
C GLY A 4 33.86 -9.66 26.94
N SER A 5 33.13 -10.70 27.35
CA SER A 5 32.82 -11.83 26.49
C SER A 5 31.75 -11.41 25.47
N ASP A 6 32.17 -11.15 24.23
CA ASP A 6 31.29 -11.10 23.07
C ASP A 6 30.74 -12.50 22.82
N THR A 7 29.51 -12.75 23.30
CA THR A 7 28.76 -13.94 22.89
C THR A 7 28.26 -13.75 21.46
N VAL A 8 29.03 -14.23 20.53
CA VAL A 8 28.61 -14.46 19.15
C VAL A 8 27.45 -15.44 19.20
N ARG A 9 26.21 -14.97 18.90
CA ARG A 9 25.07 -15.86 18.69
C ARG A 9 25.34 -16.68 17.45
N GLU A 10 25.61 -17.96 17.66
CA GLU A 10 25.64 -18.96 16.58
C GLU A 10 24.28 -18.95 15.88
N THR A 11 24.25 -18.52 14.64
CA THR A 11 23.09 -18.67 13.76
C THR A 11 23.05 -20.10 13.29
N ASP A 12 22.01 -20.83 13.64
CA ASP A 12 21.72 -22.17 13.13
C ASP A 12 21.71 -22.15 11.58
N PRO A 13 22.60 -22.89 10.88
CA PRO A 13 22.68 -22.86 9.43
C PRO A 13 21.49 -23.52 8.71
N GLY A 14 20.47 -24.02 9.43
CA GLY A 14 19.26 -24.66 8.90
C GLY A 14 18.00 -23.79 8.93
N SER A 15 17.96 -22.69 9.63
CA SER A 15 16.77 -21.82 9.73
C SER A 15 16.67 -20.93 8.49
N ARG A 16 15.75 -21.24 7.58
CA ARG A 16 15.40 -20.32 6.48
C ARG A 16 14.87 -19.02 7.09
N LYS A 17 15.63 -17.94 6.98
CA LYS A 17 15.24 -16.63 7.45
C LYS A 17 13.89 -16.26 6.82
N ARG A 18 12.90 -15.92 7.66
CA ARG A 18 11.58 -15.48 7.20
C ARG A 18 11.71 -14.19 6.38
N VAL A 19 11.01 -14.13 5.24
CA VAL A 19 10.98 -12.94 4.39
C VAL A 19 9.52 -12.50 4.22
N VAL A 20 9.17 -11.37 4.81
CA VAL A 20 7.86 -10.72 4.64
C VAL A 20 7.94 -9.76 3.46
N THR A 21 7.10 -9.94 2.45
CA THR A 21 7.10 -9.07 1.27
C THR A 21 5.87 -8.16 1.26
N LEU A 22 6.08 -6.84 1.29
CA LEU A 22 5.03 -5.84 1.09
C LEU A 22 4.88 -5.60 -0.41
N ILE A 23 3.69 -5.81 -0.97
CA ILE A 23 3.47 -5.80 -2.42
C ILE A 23 2.41 -4.77 -2.79
N GLY A 24 2.79 -3.76 -3.57
CA GLY A 24 1.85 -2.89 -4.25
C GLY A 24 1.21 -3.62 -5.44
N ILE A 25 -0.11 -3.83 -5.39
CA ILE A 25 -0.84 -4.61 -6.41
C ILE A 25 -1.47 -3.76 -7.51
N GLY A 26 -1.12 -2.48 -7.61
CA GLY A 26 -1.70 -1.58 -8.59
C GLY A 26 -3.20 -1.34 -8.39
N MET A 27 -3.95 -1.29 -9.47
CA MET A 27 -5.38 -0.94 -9.45
C MET A 27 -6.30 -2.12 -9.08
N GLY A 28 -5.78 -3.22 -8.57
CA GLY A 28 -6.59 -4.35 -8.12
C GLY A 28 -7.09 -5.24 -9.28
N THR A 29 -6.32 -5.32 -10.35
CA THR A 29 -6.54 -6.30 -11.42
C THR A 29 -5.24 -7.04 -11.70
N PRO A 30 -5.27 -8.33 -12.10
CA PRO A 30 -4.06 -9.06 -12.46
C PRO A 30 -3.23 -8.36 -13.56
N ALA A 31 -3.90 -7.77 -14.54
CA ALA A 31 -3.24 -7.01 -15.62
C ALA A 31 -2.60 -5.70 -15.16
N GLY A 32 -3.00 -5.17 -14.00
CA GLY A 32 -2.46 -3.95 -13.41
C GLY A 32 -1.28 -4.18 -12.45
N MET A 33 -0.93 -5.43 -12.17
CA MET A 33 0.24 -5.77 -11.37
C MET A 33 1.52 -5.75 -12.21
N THR A 34 2.63 -5.39 -11.60
CA THR A 34 3.95 -5.62 -12.22
C THR A 34 4.24 -7.12 -12.27
N ALA A 35 5.11 -7.53 -13.21
CA ALA A 35 5.52 -8.94 -13.28
C ALA A 35 6.22 -9.40 -11.99
N GLU A 36 6.98 -8.51 -11.35
CA GLU A 36 7.63 -8.76 -10.06
C GLU A 36 6.60 -9.00 -8.95
N ALA A 37 5.55 -8.14 -8.87
CA ALA A 37 4.47 -8.31 -7.90
C ALA A 37 3.72 -9.63 -8.10
N ALA A 38 3.38 -9.97 -9.33
CA ALA A 38 2.72 -11.23 -9.67
C ALA A 38 3.59 -12.45 -9.29
N GLY A 39 4.89 -12.40 -9.58
CA GLY A 39 5.85 -13.44 -9.20
C GLY A 39 5.97 -13.61 -7.68
N ALA A 40 6.02 -12.51 -6.93
CA ALA A 40 6.08 -12.55 -5.47
C ALA A 40 4.79 -13.08 -4.84
N VAL A 41 3.62 -12.68 -5.34
CA VAL A 41 2.34 -13.27 -4.95
C VAL A 41 2.35 -14.78 -5.21
N ALA A 42 2.83 -15.21 -6.38
CA ALA A 42 2.90 -16.63 -6.73
C ALA A 42 3.86 -17.43 -5.83
N ALA A 43 4.95 -16.83 -5.37
CA ALA A 43 5.96 -17.46 -4.54
C ALA A 43 5.65 -17.45 -3.03
N SER A 44 4.61 -16.73 -2.59
CA SER A 44 4.25 -16.62 -1.17
C SER A 44 3.58 -17.90 -0.65
N ASP A 45 3.70 -18.16 0.65
CA ASP A 45 3.05 -19.25 1.38
C ASP A 45 1.84 -18.79 2.20
N LEU A 46 1.66 -17.47 2.35
CA LEU A 46 0.52 -16.82 2.99
C LEU A 46 0.24 -15.49 2.30
N LEU A 47 -1.02 -15.20 2.00
CA LEU A 47 -1.46 -13.90 1.51
C LEU A 47 -2.19 -13.13 2.62
N ILE A 48 -1.80 -11.89 2.84
CA ILE A 48 -2.40 -11.00 3.85
C ILE A 48 -2.89 -9.73 3.16
N GLY A 49 -4.08 -9.26 3.50
CA GLY A 49 -4.61 -8.01 2.95
C GLY A 49 -6.10 -7.83 3.20
N ALA A 50 -6.63 -6.68 2.80
CA ALA A 50 -8.08 -6.47 2.79
C ALA A 50 -8.77 -7.41 1.79
N GLY A 51 -10.01 -7.80 2.07
CA GLY A 51 -10.74 -8.80 1.27
C GLY A 51 -10.71 -8.52 -0.22
N ARG A 52 -10.98 -7.27 -0.62
CA ARG A 52 -10.93 -6.85 -2.05
C ARG A 52 -9.56 -7.05 -2.71
N MET A 53 -8.46 -6.98 -1.94
CA MET A 53 -7.10 -7.17 -2.47
C MET A 53 -6.80 -8.66 -2.65
N LEU A 54 -7.25 -9.48 -1.70
CA LEU A 54 -7.15 -10.94 -1.79
C LEU A 54 -7.96 -11.49 -2.97
N GLU A 55 -9.17 -10.95 -3.19
CA GLU A 55 -10.01 -11.28 -4.36
C GLU A 55 -9.33 -10.86 -5.68
N ALA A 56 -8.74 -9.66 -5.71
CA ALA A 56 -8.09 -9.10 -6.90
C ALA A 56 -6.92 -9.93 -7.42
N VAL A 57 -6.11 -10.50 -6.52
CA VAL A 57 -4.95 -11.33 -6.92
C VAL A 57 -5.32 -12.79 -7.17
N GLY A 58 -6.54 -13.18 -6.81
CA GLY A 58 -6.98 -14.57 -6.83
C GLY A 58 -6.28 -15.41 -5.75
N ASN A 59 -6.98 -16.44 -5.28
CA ASN A 59 -6.40 -17.33 -4.26
C ASN A 59 -6.42 -18.79 -4.77
N PRO A 60 -5.37 -19.28 -5.43
CA PRO A 60 -5.28 -20.67 -5.86
C PRO A 60 -4.96 -21.62 -4.69
N GLY A 61 -5.84 -21.67 -3.67
CA GLY A 61 -5.73 -22.63 -2.56
C GLY A 61 -4.66 -22.34 -1.51
N ARG A 62 -4.12 -21.11 -1.46
CA ARG A 62 -3.16 -20.69 -0.41
C ARG A 62 -3.88 -20.21 0.84
N PRO A 63 -3.26 -20.36 2.04
CA PRO A 63 -3.73 -19.70 3.24
C PRO A 63 -3.84 -18.19 3.06
N VAL A 64 -4.91 -17.60 3.60
CA VAL A 64 -5.14 -16.16 3.60
C VAL A 64 -5.42 -15.67 5.01
N TYR A 65 -4.92 -14.46 5.32
CA TYR A 65 -5.29 -13.73 6.51
C TYR A 65 -5.86 -12.38 6.10
N GLN A 66 -7.16 -12.20 6.32
CA GLN A 66 -7.85 -10.97 5.91
C GLN A 66 -7.74 -9.94 7.04
N ASP A 67 -6.81 -9.01 6.90
CA ASP A 67 -6.66 -7.86 7.79
C ASP A 67 -5.97 -6.69 7.04
N TYR A 68 -6.09 -5.49 7.59
CA TYR A 68 -5.43 -4.27 7.13
C TYR A 68 -4.74 -3.50 8.27
N ASP A 69 -4.91 -3.93 9.51
CA ASP A 69 -4.25 -3.33 10.67
C ASP A 69 -2.82 -3.85 10.80
N ALA A 70 -1.86 -2.92 10.81
CA ALA A 70 -0.44 -3.27 10.77
C ALA A 70 0.02 -4.07 12.00
N GLN A 71 -0.50 -3.74 13.19
CA GLN A 71 -0.13 -4.43 14.41
C GLN A 71 -0.69 -5.86 14.42
N ARG A 72 -1.96 -6.03 14.05
CA ARG A 72 -2.57 -7.37 13.97
C ARG A 72 -1.90 -8.25 12.92
N ILE A 73 -1.48 -7.66 11.79
CA ILE A 73 -0.71 -8.38 10.77
C ILE A 73 0.63 -8.83 11.32
N ALA A 74 1.37 -7.95 11.99
CA ALA A 74 2.66 -8.29 12.59
C ALA A 74 2.53 -9.37 13.67
N ASP A 75 1.50 -9.27 14.53
CA ASP A 75 1.21 -10.26 15.57
C ASP A 75 0.84 -11.62 14.96
N TYR A 76 0.04 -11.63 13.89
CA TYR A 76 -0.31 -12.86 13.17
C TYR A 76 0.95 -13.53 12.59
N ILE A 77 1.80 -12.78 11.89
CA ILE A 77 3.06 -13.30 11.33
C ILE A 77 3.97 -13.83 12.45
N ARG A 78 4.07 -13.13 13.57
CA ARG A 78 4.89 -13.54 14.73
C ARG A 78 4.41 -14.85 15.35
N THR A 79 3.10 -15.06 15.44
CA THR A 79 2.50 -16.24 16.07
C THR A 79 2.35 -17.44 15.13
N HIS A 80 2.63 -17.27 13.83
CA HIS A 80 2.55 -18.32 12.81
C HIS A 80 3.91 -18.54 12.14
N PRO A 81 4.88 -19.13 12.85
CA PRO A 81 6.25 -19.33 12.35
C PRO A 81 6.36 -20.30 11.16
N GLU A 82 5.34 -21.06 10.88
CA GLU A 82 5.24 -21.97 9.74
C GLU A 82 5.26 -21.24 8.39
N TYR A 83 4.80 -19.99 8.33
CA TYR A 83 4.87 -19.17 7.12
C TYR A 83 6.24 -18.49 7.04
N VAL A 84 7.02 -18.85 6.05
CA VAL A 84 8.40 -18.31 5.83
C VAL A 84 8.45 -17.25 4.75
N ARG A 85 7.43 -17.14 3.91
CA ARG A 85 7.31 -16.15 2.82
C ARG A 85 5.92 -15.51 2.77
N PRO A 86 5.44 -14.88 3.85
CA PRO A 86 4.17 -14.18 3.81
C PRO A 86 4.26 -12.94 2.92
N ALA A 87 3.19 -12.68 2.14
CA ALA A 87 3.04 -11.50 1.32
C ALA A 87 1.89 -10.63 1.85
N VAL A 88 2.16 -9.34 2.10
CA VAL A 88 1.17 -8.35 2.50
C VAL A 88 0.82 -7.48 1.30
N LEU A 89 -0.44 -7.54 0.90
CA LEU A 89 -0.97 -6.84 -0.28
C LEU A 89 -1.41 -5.43 0.08
N LEU A 90 -0.96 -4.46 -0.71
CA LEU A 90 -1.30 -3.04 -0.58
C LEU A 90 -1.85 -2.52 -1.90
N SER A 91 -2.90 -1.69 -1.84
CA SER A 91 -3.49 -1.08 -3.03
C SER A 91 -2.55 -0.04 -3.65
N GLY A 92 -2.48 0.01 -4.97
CA GLY A 92 -1.64 0.95 -5.69
C GLY A 92 -0.17 0.67 -5.51
N ASP A 93 0.58 1.69 -5.12
CA ASP A 93 2.00 1.62 -4.78
C ASP A 93 2.22 1.67 -3.27
N ILE A 94 3.25 0.98 -2.80
CA ILE A 94 3.61 0.93 -1.37
C ILE A 94 3.99 2.30 -0.80
N GLY A 95 4.55 3.20 -1.59
CA GLY A 95 4.98 4.55 -1.20
C GLY A 95 3.91 5.62 -1.30
N PHE A 96 2.72 5.32 -1.87
CA PHE A 96 1.72 6.32 -2.18
C PHE A 96 0.46 6.19 -1.33
N TYR A 97 0.41 6.91 -0.19
CA TYR A 97 -0.72 6.90 0.77
C TYR A 97 -1.15 5.49 1.18
N SER A 98 -0.21 4.56 1.26
CA SER A 98 -0.45 3.18 1.65
C SER A 98 -0.24 2.95 3.17
N GLY A 99 -0.60 1.77 3.65
CA GLY A 99 -0.32 1.32 5.01
C GLY A 99 1.13 0.87 5.25
N ALA A 100 2.01 0.92 4.24
CA ALA A 100 3.36 0.34 4.32
C ALA A 100 4.20 0.93 5.47
N LYS A 101 4.14 2.25 5.71
CA LYS A 101 4.89 2.87 6.80
C LYS A 101 4.58 2.23 8.16
N LYS A 102 3.30 2.04 8.48
CA LYS A 102 2.89 1.41 9.74
C LYS A 102 3.29 -0.07 9.79
N LEU A 103 3.28 -0.75 8.65
CA LEU A 103 3.73 -2.14 8.56
C LEU A 103 5.23 -2.27 8.79
N TYR A 104 6.07 -1.37 8.26
CA TYR A 104 7.50 -1.36 8.56
C TYR A 104 7.73 -1.22 10.07
N GLU A 105 7.09 -0.25 10.70
CA GLU A 105 7.19 0.00 12.16
C GLU A 105 6.74 -1.23 12.98
N ALA A 106 5.62 -1.87 12.62
CA ALA A 106 5.10 -3.03 13.31
C ALA A 106 5.97 -4.29 13.11
N LEU A 107 6.55 -4.46 11.92
CA LEU A 107 7.39 -5.60 11.59
C LEU A 107 8.80 -5.53 12.20
N GLU A 108 9.25 -4.38 12.72
CA GLU A 108 10.50 -4.28 13.50
C GLU A 108 10.52 -5.22 14.72
N GLN A 109 9.34 -5.60 15.24
CA GLN A 109 9.19 -6.50 16.38
C GLN A 109 9.10 -7.98 15.96
N VAL A 110 9.20 -8.27 14.69
CA VAL A 110 9.13 -9.63 14.12
C VAL A 110 10.50 -10.03 13.60
N ASP A 111 10.98 -11.22 13.96
CA ASP A 111 12.24 -11.73 13.40
C ASP A 111 12.05 -12.14 11.93
N CYS A 112 12.24 -11.17 11.05
CA CYS A 112 12.09 -11.35 9.60
C CYS A 112 12.92 -10.33 8.82
N GLU A 113 13.19 -10.66 7.55
CA GLU A 113 13.60 -9.69 6.53
C GLU A 113 12.34 -9.10 5.91
N VAL A 114 12.29 -7.78 5.74
CA VAL A 114 11.18 -7.12 5.03
C VAL A 114 11.65 -6.72 3.64
N ARG A 115 10.89 -7.14 2.62
CA ARG A 115 11.07 -6.74 1.21
C ARG A 115 9.89 -5.92 0.75
N SER A 116 10.12 -5.07 -0.24
CA SER A 116 9.11 -4.18 -0.80
C SER A 116 9.11 -4.26 -2.30
N ILE A 117 7.93 -4.42 -2.87
CA ILE A 117 7.72 -4.43 -4.32
C ILE A 117 6.74 -3.32 -4.66
N CYS A 118 7.17 -2.40 -5.52
CA CYS A 118 6.36 -1.27 -5.97
C CYS A 118 5.20 -1.74 -6.85
N GLY A 119 4.11 -0.98 -6.79
CA GLY A 119 2.97 -1.13 -7.69
C GLY A 119 2.72 0.15 -8.48
N ILE A 120 1.78 0.12 -9.40
CA ILE A 120 1.35 1.32 -10.13
C ILE A 120 0.39 2.09 -9.22
N SER A 121 0.75 3.33 -8.85
CA SER A 121 -0.11 4.17 -8.03
C SER A 121 -1.32 4.69 -8.82
N SER A 122 -2.40 5.02 -8.12
CA SER A 122 -3.61 5.56 -8.74
C SER A 122 -3.38 6.88 -9.49
N VAL A 123 -2.48 7.74 -9.01
CA VAL A 123 -2.15 8.99 -9.71
C VAL A 123 -1.48 8.70 -11.07
N VAL A 124 -0.50 7.80 -11.10
CA VAL A 124 0.19 7.42 -12.35
C VAL A 124 -0.80 6.80 -13.32
N TYR A 125 -1.64 5.89 -12.83
CA TYR A 125 -2.64 5.22 -13.66
C TYR A 125 -3.66 6.20 -14.24
N LEU A 126 -4.25 7.07 -13.40
CA LEU A 126 -5.26 8.03 -13.84
C LEU A 126 -4.67 9.06 -14.81
N CYS A 127 -3.51 9.63 -14.50
CA CYS A 127 -2.86 10.58 -15.40
C CYS A 127 -2.53 9.94 -16.77
N GLY A 128 -2.05 8.69 -16.78
CA GLY A 128 -1.83 7.95 -18.02
C GLY A 128 -3.11 7.77 -18.85
N LYS A 129 -4.25 7.47 -18.21
CA LYS A 129 -5.56 7.36 -18.89
C LYS A 129 -6.07 8.71 -19.43
N LEU A 130 -5.69 9.81 -18.79
CA LEU A 130 -6.07 11.16 -19.19
C LEU A 130 -5.06 11.81 -20.15
N HIS A 131 -3.97 11.12 -20.48
CA HIS A 131 -2.86 11.64 -21.28
C HIS A 131 -2.23 12.91 -20.66
N LEU A 132 -2.08 12.90 -19.33
CA LEU A 132 -1.51 13.99 -18.54
C LEU A 132 -0.17 13.56 -17.94
N SER A 133 0.77 14.50 -17.88
CA SER A 133 1.95 14.39 -17.03
C SER A 133 1.56 14.51 -15.55
N TRP A 134 2.23 13.78 -14.66
CA TRP A 134 1.91 13.77 -13.24
C TRP A 134 3.01 14.41 -12.36
N GLU A 135 4.16 14.78 -12.92
CA GLU A 135 5.30 15.34 -12.19
C GLU A 135 5.00 16.69 -11.51
N ASP A 136 4.05 17.46 -12.02
CA ASP A 136 3.63 18.77 -11.51
C ASP A 136 2.26 18.71 -10.79
N VAL A 137 1.76 17.51 -10.48
CA VAL A 137 0.48 17.30 -9.81
C VAL A 137 0.60 17.53 -8.31
N CYS A 138 -0.26 18.38 -7.76
CA CYS A 138 -0.44 18.50 -6.32
C CYS A 138 -1.16 17.28 -5.75
N LEU A 139 -0.47 16.50 -4.92
CA LEU A 139 -1.00 15.26 -4.36
C LEU A 139 -1.68 15.50 -3.01
N LYS A 140 -2.93 15.07 -2.88
CA LYS A 140 -3.74 15.14 -1.66
C LYS A 140 -4.39 13.79 -1.34
N SER A 141 -4.76 13.61 -0.07
CA SER A 141 -5.57 12.49 0.37
C SER A 141 -6.46 12.93 1.52
N THR A 142 -7.73 12.58 1.46
CA THR A 142 -8.68 12.74 2.56
C THR A 142 -8.85 11.45 3.36
N HIS A 143 -8.19 10.38 2.94
CA HIS A 143 -8.28 9.09 3.62
C HIS A 143 -7.64 9.16 5.01
N GLY A 144 -8.47 9.11 6.06
CA GLY A 144 -8.04 9.20 7.46
C GLY A 144 -7.51 10.56 7.90
N ARG A 145 -7.69 11.63 7.10
CA ARG A 145 -7.25 12.99 7.43
C ARG A 145 -8.10 14.07 6.76
N LYS A 146 -8.05 15.29 7.31
CA LYS A 146 -8.62 16.46 6.63
C LYS A 146 -7.60 17.01 5.64
N ALA A 147 -8.02 17.37 4.43
CA ALA A 147 -7.21 18.04 3.43
C ALA A 147 -7.97 19.24 2.85
N ASN A 148 -7.30 20.38 2.69
CA ASN A 148 -7.86 21.54 2.02
C ASN A 148 -7.76 21.36 0.50
N LEU A 149 -8.78 20.73 -0.10
CA LEU A 149 -8.81 20.47 -1.54
C LEU A 149 -9.10 21.73 -2.34
N VAL A 150 -9.98 22.61 -1.84
CA VAL A 150 -10.29 23.89 -2.48
C VAL A 150 -9.05 24.76 -2.60
N GLY A 151 -8.28 24.88 -1.52
CA GLY A 151 -7.00 25.63 -1.52
C GLY A 151 -5.98 25.02 -2.48
N ALA A 152 -5.90 23.68 -2.55
CA ALA A 152 -5.01 23.00 -3.48
C ALA A 152 -5.39 23.27 -4.94
N VAL A 153 -6.66 23.17 -5.28
CA VAL A 153 -7.19 23.45 -6.64
C VAL A 153 -6.96 24.91 -7.05
N ARG A 154 -7.06 25.86 -6.10
CA ARG A 154 -6.78 27.27 -6.39
C ARG A 154 -5.32 27.56 -6.68
N SER A 155 -4.42 26.81 -6.04
CA SER A 155 -2.98 27.12 -6.05
C SER A 155 -2.19 26.30 -7.06
N HIS A 156 -2.81 25.28 -7.68
CA HIS A 156 -2.12 24.37 -8.59
C HIS A 156 -2.96 24.10 -9.84
N GLU A 157 -2.30 24.02 -10.97
CA GLU A 157 -2.95 23.73 -12.25
C GLU A 157 -3.58 22.33 -12.27
N LYS A 158 -2.90 21.36 -11.65
CA LYS A 158 -3.36 19.97 -11.52
C LYS A 158 -3.34 19.53 -10.06
N THR A 159 -4.44 18.99 -9.59
CA THR A 159 -4.55 18.41 -8.25
C THR A 159 -5.14 17.00 -8.35
N PHE A 160 -4.45 16.03 -7.77
CA PHE A 160 -4.94 14.67 -7.60
C PHE A 160 -5.33 14.47 -6.12
N ALA A 161 -6.50 13.88 -5.89
CA ALA A 161 -6.95 13.58 -4.52
C ALA A 161 -7.46 12.15 -4.41
N ILE A 162 -6.98 11.42 -3.38
CA ILE A 162 -7.64 10.20 -2.92
C ILE A 162 -8.77 10.63 -1.99
N LEU A 163 -10.00 10.32 -2.37
CA LEU A 163 -11.19 10.64 -1.59
C LEU A 163 -11.64 9.43 -0.77
N SER A 164 -12.30 9.68 0.35
CA SER A 164 -12.88 8.66 1.21
C SER A 164 -14.32 9.00 1.59
N GLY A 165 -15.20 7.98 1.59
CA GLY A 165 -16.62 8.14 1.91
C GLY A 165 -17.53 8.06 0.68
N GLY A 166 -18.81 7.74 0.92
CA GLY A 166 -19.77 7.37 -0.13
C GLY A 166 -20.15 8.48 -1.12
N ASP A 167 -20.23 9.75 -0.68
CA ASP A 167 -20.55 10.92 -1.54
C ASP A 167 -19.41 11.94 -1.59
N SER A 168 -18.17 11.48 -1.47
CA SER A 168 -17.01 12.37 -1.41
C SER A 168 -16.79 13.19 -2.67
N VAL A 169 -17.11 12.65 -3.84
CA VAL A 169 -17.04 13.38 -5.12
C VAL A 169 -18.13 14.46 -5.19
N GLY A 170 -19.39 14.13 -4.86
CA GLY A 170 -20.48 15.10 -4.84
C GLY A 170 -20.25 16.23 -3.83
N GLN A 171 -19.71 15.90 -2.66
CA GLN A 171 -19.34 16.91 -1.66
C GLN A 171 -18.25 17.85 -2.21
N LEU A 172 -17.20 17.30 -2.81
CA LEU A 172 -16.14 18.10 -3.41
C LEU A 172 -16.67 19.01 -4.52
N CYS A 173 -17.57 18.51 -5.37
CA CYS A 173 -18.20 19.33 -6.41
C CYS A 173 -18.98 20.52 -5.80
N ARG A 174 -19.78 20.30 -4.75
CA ARG A 174 -20.50 21.36 -4.05
C ARG A 174 -19.54 22.40 -3.45
N GLU A 175 -18.50 21.95 -2.76
CA GLU A 175 -17.48 22.83 -2.19
C GLU A 175 -16.79 23.68 -3.27
N LEU A 176 -16.39 23.08 -4.40
CA LEU A 176 -15.78 23.82 -5.50
C LEU A 176 -16.72 24.89 -6.06
N GLN A 177 -18.01 24.59 -6.20
CA GLN A 177 -19.02 25.56 -6.66
C GLN A 177 -19.20 26.73 -5.68
N GLU A 178 -19.33 26.44 -4.38
CA GLU A 178 -19.46 27.45 -3.31
C GLU A 178 -18.29 28.43 -3.29
N TYR A 179 -17.09 27.93 -3.61
CA TYR A 179 -15.87 28.76 -3.66
C TYR A 179 -15.55 29.34 -5.05
N GLY A 180 -16.52 29.32 -5.99
CA GLY A 180 -16.40 29.97 -7.31
C GLY A 180 -15.47 29.22 -8.30
N LEU A 181 -15.29 27.91 -8.10
CA LEU A 181 -14.43 27.05 -8.92
C LEU A 181 -15.22 26.12 -9.86
N SER A 182 -16.41 26.54 -10.28
CA SER A 182 -17.31 25.76 -11.16
C SER A 182 -16.71 25.50 -12.56
N HIS A 183 -15.69 26.26 -12.97
CA HIS A 183 -14.99 26.11 -14.24
C HIS A 183 -13.93 25.00 -14.24
N VAL A 184 -13.62 24.43 -13.07
CA VAL A 184 -12.59 23.38 -12.95
C VAL A 184 -13.11 22.07 -13.53
N ARG A 185 -12.30 21.45 -14.39
CA ARG A 185 -12.60 20.09 -14.91
C ARG A 185 -12.24 19.05 -13.86
N LEU A 186 -13.20 18.20 -13.52
CA LEU A 186 -13.04 17.06 -12.62
C LEU A 186 -13.03 15.75 -13.43
N SER A 187 -12.06 14.90 -13.17
CA SER A 187 -12.00 13.53 -13.70
C SER A 187 -12.01 12.54 -12.53
N VAL A 188 -12.80 11.47 -12.62
CA VAL A 188 -12.96 10.44 -11.59
C VAL A 188 -12.56 9.09 -12.18
N GLY A 189 -11.80 8.29 -11.42
CA GLY A 189 -11.35 6.96 -11.81
C GLY A 189 -11.40 5.97 -10.66
#